data_e35e1a93827f495e6d2406924e85b650
#
_entry.id   e35e1a93827f495e6d2406924e85b650
#
_cell.length_a   1.000
_cell.length_b   1.000
_cell.length_c   1.000
_cell.angle_alpha   90.00
_cell.angle_beta   90.00
_cell.angle_gamma   90.00
#
_symmetry.space_group_name_H-M   'P 1'
#
loop_
_entity.id
_entity.type
_entity.pdbx_description
1 polymer ?
#
loop_
_entity_poly.entity_id
_entity_poly.type
_entity_poly.pdbx_seq_one_letter_code
_entity_poly.pdbx_strand_id
1 'polypeptide(L)'
;MVCNERRFMPNRYEYDSTDIGLVHLLQRNKAWAEQMVHEDADYFSRLVAQQLPKYLWIGCSDSRVPSTQITNLLPGDIFVHRNIANVVSHSDLSCLSVMQFAVDILKVRHIIVTGHYDCSGVHAAILGERVGLADNWLRHVQEVRQKYGKYLGNALPERVQYDRLCELNVIESVANVCQTTIVQDAWSRGQELTIHGWVRRP
;
A
#
# COMPACT_ATOMS: atom_id res chain seq x y z
N MET A 1 15.35 8.27 -33.93
CA MET A 1 14.86 7.28 -32.98
C MET A 1 13.34 7.19 -33.14
N VAL A 2 12.86 6.17 -33.85
CA VAL A 2 11.44 6.00 -34.16
C VAL A 2 10.83 5.23 -32.98
N CYS A 3 9.93 5.86 -32.24
CA CYS A 3 9.22 5.25 -31.15
C CYS A 3 8.04 4.45 -31.74
N ASN A 4 8.13 3.12 -31.74
CA ASN A 4 7.16 2.25 -32.37
C ASN A 4 6.13 1.74 -31.35
N GLU A 5 4.90 1.76 -31.77
CA GLU A 5 3.64 1.14 -31.35
C GLU A 5 3.42 0.69 -29.89
N ARG A 6 2.37 1.28 -29.33
CA ARG A 6 1.82 1.01 -27.98
C ARG A 6 1.19 -0.38 -27.94
N ARG A 7 1.74 -1.29 -27.15
CA ARG A 7 0.99 -2.45 -26.67
C ARG A 7 0.13 -2.01 -25.47
N PHE A 8 -1.18 -1.89 -25.70
CA PHE A 8 -2.13 -1.84 -24.60
C PHE A 8 -2.22 -3.22 -23.96
N MET A 9 -2.23 -3.27 -22.62
CA MET A 9 -2.62 -4.50 -21.91
C MET A 9 -4.01 -4.95 -22.40
N PRO A 10 -4.21 -6.24 -22.69
CA PRO A 10 -5.57 -6.76 -22.79
C PRO A 10 -6.27 -6.50 -21.44
N ASN A 11 -7.49 -5.98 -21.52
CA ASN A 11 -8.34 -5.70 -20.39
C ASN A 11 -8.50 -7.01 -19.55
N ARG A 12 -7.73 -7.18 -18.48
CA ARG A 12 -7.81 -8.37 -17.61
C ARG A 12 -9.04 -8.34 -16.70
N TYR A 13 -9.77 -7.24 -16.74
CA TYR A 13 -10.97 -7.04 -15.95
C TYR A 13 -12.16 -7.03 -16.91
N GLU A 14 -12.79 -8.19 -17.12
CA GLU A 14 -14.13 -8.24 -17.67
C GLU A 14 -15.06 -7.62 -16.62
N TYR A 15 -15.64 -6.48 -16.95
CA TYR A 15 -16.68 -5.86 -16.15
C TYR A 15 -17.89 -6.79 -16.20
N ASP A 16 -18.32 -7.29 -15.05
CA ASP A 16 -19.59 -7.99 -14.91
C ASP A 16 -20.71 -6.98 -15.20
N SER A 17 -21.32 -7.10 -16.39
CA SER A 17 -22.42 -6.23 -16.83
C SER A 17 -23.71 -6.40 -15.99
N THR A 18 -23.70 -7.30 -15.00
CA THR A 18 -24.80 -7.53 -14.04
C THR A 18 -24.67 -6.65 -12.78
N ASP A 19 -23.66 -5.76 -12.69
CA ASP A 19 -23.50 -4.86 -11.55
C ASP A 19 -24.70 -3.88 -11.46
N ILE A 20 -25.54 -4.10 -10.48
CA ILE A 20 -26.80 -3.37 -10.23
C ILE A 20 -26.55 -1.99 -9.60
N GLY A 21 -25.31 -1.51 -9.65
CA GLY A 21 -24.91 -0.17 -9.23
C GLY A 21 -24.83 0.04 -7.71
N LEU A 22 -24.63 1.29 -7.31
CA LEU A 22 -24.40 1.70 -5.91
C LEU A 22 -25.51 1.33 -4.93
N VAL A 23 -26.75 1.13 -5.41
CA VAL A 23 -27.87 0.74 -4.54
C VAL A 23 -27.59 -0.57 -3.82
N HIS A 24 -27.00 -1.56 -4.51
CA HIS A 24 -26.65 -2.83 -3.92
C HIS A 24 -25.56 -2.69 -2.84
N LEU A 25 -24.55 -1.83 -3.06
CA LEU A 25 -23.52 -1.56 -2.05
C LEU A 25 -24.12 -0.88 -0.80
N LEU A 26 -25.03 0.06 -0.98
CA LEU A 26 -25.72 0.72 0.14
C LEU A 26 -26.56 -0.25 0.95
N GLN A 27 -27.27 -1.17 0.29
CA GLN A 27 -28.03 -2.22 0.95
C GLN A 27 -27.12 -3.17 1.75
N ARG A 28 -25.99 -3.59 1.18
CA ARG A 28 -25.00 -4.42 1.89
C ARG A 28 -24.39 -3.69 3.07
N ASN A 29 -24.07 -2.40 2.91
CA ASN A 29 -23.55 -1.59 4.01
C ASN A 29 -24.56 -1.45 5.15
N LYS A 30 -25.84 -1.22 4.83
CA LYS A 30 -26.90 -1.17 5.83
C LYS A 30 -27.04 -2.49 6.58
N ALA A 31 -27.11 -3.61 5.87
CA ALA A 31 -27.21 -4.95 6.47
C ALA A 31 -25.97 -5.25 7.36
N TRP A 32 -24.77 -4.90 6.89
CA TRP A 32 -23.56 -5.02 7.70
C TRP A 32 -23.62 -4.19 8.98
N ALA A 33 -24.08 -2.93 8.89
CA ALA A 33 -24.18 -2.07 10.06
C ALA A 33 -25.20 -2.59 11.09
N GLU A 34 -26.35 -3.08 10.61
CA GLU A 34 -27.37 -3.72 11.46
C GLU A 34 -26.82 -4.98 12.14
N GLN A 35 -26.06 -5.80 11.42
CA GLN A 35 -25.39 -6.97 11.99
C GLN A 35 -24.38 -6.58 13.08
N MET A 36 -23.51 -5.57 12.84
CA MET A 36 -22.55 -5.12 13.84
C MET A 36 -23.22 -4.66 15.14
N VAL A 37 -24.32 -3.91 15.04
CA VAL A 37 -25.10 -3.47 16.21
C VAL A 37 -25.79 -4.64 16.91
N HIS A 38 -26.26 -5.65 16.15
CA HIS A 38 -26.87 -6.85 16.73
C HIS A 38 -25.85 -7.68 17.52
N GLU A 39 -24.63 -7.82 17.00
CA GLU A 39 -23.54 -8.56 17.66
C GLU A 39 -22.96 -7.78 18.85
N ASP A 40 -22.96 -6.46 18.77
CA ASP A 40 -22.37 -5.56 19.76
C ASP A 40 -23.03 -4.18 19.69
N ALA A 41 -23.95 -3.92 20.62
CA ALA A 41 -24.73 -2.68 20.65
C ALA A 41 -23.86 -1.41 20.73
N ASP A 42 -22.65 -1.49 21.28
CA ASP A 42 -21.74 -0.38 21.47
C ASP A 42 -20.67 -0.27 20.38
N TYR A 43 -20.75 -1.09 19.33
CA TYR A 43 -19.74 -1.15 18.27
C TYR A 43 -19.39 0.22 17.69
N PHE A 44 -20.37 0.97 17.22
CA PHE A 44 -20.14 2.28 16.62
C PHE A 44 -19.79 3.37 17.64
N SER A 45 -20.38 3.34 18.83
CA SER A 45 -20.07 4.33 19.88
C SER A 45 -18.60 4.21 20.34
N ARG A 46 -18.07 2.99 20.43
CA ARG A 46 -16.63 2.80 20.69
C ARG A 46 -15.75 3.34 19.57
N LEU A 47 -16.12 3.11 18.32
CA LEU A 47 -15.34 3.63 17.17
C LEU A 47 -15.32 5.16 17.13
N VAL A 48 -16.41 5.84 17.49
CA VAL A 48 -16.46 7.31 17.58
C VAL A 48 -15.55 7.83 18.70
N ALA A 49 -15.50 7.12 19.81
CA ALA A 49 -14.72 7.52 20.98
C ALA A 49 -13.21 7.25 20.83
N GLN A 50 -12.80 6.39 19.89
CA GLN A 50 -11.46 5.84 19.85
C GLN A 50 -10.79 6.03 18.49
N GLN A 51 -9.92 7.06 18.38
CA GLN A 51 -8.94 7.15 17.31
C GLN A 51 -7.52 7.11 17.93
N LEU A 52 -7.11 5.92 18.36
CA LEU A 52 -5.81 5.67 18.99
C LEU A 52 -5.11 4.49 18.30
N PRO A 53 -4.87 4.54 16.97
CA PRO A 53 -4.19 3.46 16.26
C PRO A 53 -2.76 3.30 16.76
N LYS A 54 -2.32 2.07 16.92
CA LYS A 54 -0.92 1.75 17.28
C LYS A 54 -0.03 1.64 16.05
N TYR A 55 -0.62 1.48 14.89
CA TYR A 55 0.05 1.16 13.64
C TYR A 55 -0.29 2.15 12.54
N LEU A 56 0.72 2.53 11.76
CA LEU A 56 0.53 3.08 10.42
C LEU A 56 0.86 1.99 9.40
N TRP A 57 -0.08 1.71 8.52
CA TRP A 57 0.10 0.83 7.38
C TRP A 57 0.29 1.63 6.11
N ILE A 58 1.38 1.36 5.39
CA ILE A 58 1.62 1.90 4.05
C ILE A 58 1.63 0.71 3.08
N GLY A 59 0.60 0.58 2.26
CA GLY A 59 0.40 -0.60 1.41
C GLY A 59 0.00 -0.29 -0.02
N CYS A 60 -0.07 -1.35 -0.83
CA CYS A 60 -0.55 -1.25 -2.19
C CYS A 60 -2.06 -0.98 -2.22
N SER A 61 -2.52 -0.24 -3.26
CA SER A 61 -3.95 -0.04 -3.56
C SER A 61 -4.66 -1.31 -4.04
N ASP A 62 -3.94 -2.42 -4.22
CA ASP A 62 -4.50 -3.71 -4.62
C ASP A 62 -5.60 -4.16 -3.66
N SER A 63 -6.80 -4.41 -4.19
CA SER A 63 -8.00 -4.76 -3.42
C SER A 63 -7.89 -6.10 -2.67
N ARG A 64 -6.96 -6.97 -3.07
CA ARG A 64 -6.73 -8.29 -2.47
C ARG A 64 -5.95 -8.23 -1.17
N VAL A 65 -5.42 -7.05 -0.79
CA VAL A 65 -4.57 -6.88 0.40
C VAL A 65 -5.19 -5.86 1.37
N PRO A 66 -6.34 -6.13 1.97
CA PRO A 66 -6.97 -5.24 2.94
C PRO A 66 -6.29 -5.33 4.31
N SER A 67 -5.74 -4.22 4.82
CA SER A 67 -4.88 -4.18 6.01
C SER A 67 -5.54 -4.77 7.26
N THR A 68 -6.76 -4.37 7.59
CA THR A 68 -7.48 -4.82 8.79
C THR A 68 -7.83 -6.31 8.75
N GLN A 69 -8.28 -6.81 7.58
CA GLN A 69 -8.65 -8.22 7.45
C GLN A 69 -7.44 -9.15 7.59
N ILE A 70 -6.31 -8.80 6.95
CA ILE A 70 -5.14 -9.67 6.95
C ILE A 70 -4.37 -9.65 8.27
N THR A 71 -4.53 -8.61 9.08
CA THR A 71 -3.94 -8.49 10.41
C THR A 71 -4.89 -8.92 11.53
N ASN A 72 -6.14 -9.19 11.19
CA ASN A 72 -7.22 -9.49 12.13
C ASN A 72 -7.36 -8.41 13.22
N LEU A 73 -7.16 -7.15 12.82
CA LEU A 73 -7.34 -5.99 13.67
C LEU A 73 -8.75 -5.39 13.48
N LEU A 74 -9.23 -4.72 14.51
CA LEU A 74 -10.52 -4.03 14.45
C LEU A 74 -10.39 -2.69 13.72
N PRO A 75 -11.50 -2.15 13.17
CA PRO A 75 -11.54 -0.77 12.71
C PRO A 75 -11.11 0.19 13.84
N GLY A 76 -10.24 1.16 13.51
CA GLY A 76 -9.66 2.10 14.48
C GLY A 76 -8.27 1.71 15.00
N ASP A 77 -7.86 0.44 14.91
CA ASP A 77 -6.55 -0.01 15.42
C ASP A 77 -5.38 0.36 14.51
N ILE A 78 -5.66 0.61 13.23
CA ILE A 78 -4.64 0.82 12.21
C ILE A 78 -4.97 2.05 11.35
N PHE A 79 -4.02 2.97 11.23
CA PHE A 79 -4.10 4.10 10.33
C PHE A 79 -3.51 3.68 8.98
N VAL A 80 -4.16 4.04 7.86
CA VAL A 80 -3.86 3.41 6.57
C VAL A 80 -3.57 4.45 5.50
N HIS A 81 -2.43 4.29 4.82
CA HIS A 81 -2.12 4.92 3.53
C HIS A 81 -1.96 3.85 2.46
N ARG A 82 -2.49 4.11 1.26
CA ARG A 82 -2.38 3.19 0.13
C ARG A 82 -2.11 3.94 -1.17
N ASN A 83 -1.17 3.40 -1.95
CA ASN A 83 -0.87 3.87 -3.30
C ASN A 83 -0.50 2.69 -4.21
N ILE A 84 -0.32 2.92 -5.50
CA ILE A 84 0.10 1.86 -6.42
C ILE A 84 1.52 1.41 -6.05
N ALA A 85 1.68 0.10 -5.83
CA ALA A 85 2.95 -0.55 -5.49
C ALA A 85 3.58 -0.10 -4.16
N ASN A 86 2.81 0.36 -3.18
CA ASN A 86 3.30 0.72 -1.83
C ASN A 86 4.59 1.57 -1.80
N VAL A 87 4.75 2.45 -2.78
CA VAL A 87 5.92 3.32 -2.92
C VAL A 87 5.90 4.41 -1.85
N VAL A 88 7.05 4.66 -1.23
CA VAL A 88 7.28 5.85 -0.41
C VAL A 88 8.30 6.73 -1.09
N SER A 89 7.88 7.93 -1.49
CA SER A 89 8.73 8.95 -2.10
C SER A 89 8.80 10.18 -1.20
N HIS A 90 10.00 10.77 -1.08
CA HIS A 90 10.23 11.99 -0.29
C HIS A 90 9.53 13.24 -0.85
N SER A 91 8.95 13.14 -2.05
CA SER A 91 8.16 14.20 -2.70
C SER A 91 6.65 13.93 -2.71
N ASP A 92 6.19 12.77 -2.22
CA ASP A 92 4.77 12.45 -2.12
C ASP A 92 4.16 13.07 -0.86
N LEU A 93 3.64 14.30 -1.00
CA LEU A 93 3.00 15.02 0.10
C LEU A 93 1.81 14.27 0.69
N SER A 94 1.12 13.43 -0.07
CA SER A 94 0.01 12.63 0.45
C SER A 94 0.51 11.59 1.47
N CYS A 95 1.52 10.81 1.11
CA CYS A 95 2.13 9.84 2.02
C CYS A 95 2.78 10.53 3.23
N LEU A 96 3.56 11.60 2.99
CA LEU A 96 4.24 12.34 4.05
C LEU A 96 3.27 12.98 5.03
N SER A 97 2.15 13.54 4.58
CA SER A 97 1.11 14.12 5.46
C SER A 97 0.48 13.06 6.36
N VAL A 98 0.19 11.87 5.81
CA VAL A 98 -0.32 10.74 6.58
C VAL A 98 0.71 10.27 7.61
N MET A 99 1.97 10.18 7.22
CA MET A 99 3.07 9.82 8.14
C MET A 99 3.23 10.86 9.26
N GLN A 100 3.24 12.15 8.92
CA GLN A 100 3.35 13.23 9.90
C GLN A 100 2.20 13.17 10.91
N PHE A 101 0.96 13.02 10.42
CA PHE A 101 -0.21 12.91 11.28
C PHE A 101 -0.14 11.68 12.20
N ALA A 102 0.22 10.52 11.64
CA ALA A 102 0.35 9.29 12.40
C ALA A 102 1.41 9.38 13.50
N VAL A 103 2.58 9.94 13.18
CA VAL A 103 3.73 10.00 14.10
C VAL A 103 3.56 11.10 15.14
N ASP A 104 3.14 12.30 14.73
CA ASP A 104 3.14 13.46 15.63
C ASP A 104 1.81 13.65 16.36
N ILE A 105 0.69 13.33 15.75
CA ILE A 105 -0.63 13.53 16.34
C ILE A 105 -1.15 12.26 16.99
N LEU A 106 -1.20 11.15 16.22
CA LEU A 106 -1.74 9.88 16.73
C LEU A 106 -0.73 9.08 17.56
N LYS A 107 0.55 9.44 17.49
CA LYS A 107 1.64 8.80 18.26
C LYS A 107 1.72 7.28 18.03
N VAL A 108 1.56 6.85 16.78
CA VAL A 108 1.74 5.44 16.42
C VAL A 108 3.14 4.96 16.82
N ARG A 109 3.25 3.70 17.21
CA ARG A 109 4.53 3.09 17.61
C ARG A 109 5.19 2.29 16.50
N HIS A 110 4.42 1.95 15.46
CA HIS A 110 4.90 1.12 14.36
C HIS A 110 4.44 1.68 13.03
N ILE A 111 5.36 1.76 12.07
CA ILE A 111 5.05 1.97 10.66
C ILE A 111 5.36 0.67 9.92
N ILE A 112 4.39 0.15 9.17
CA ILE A 112 4.50 -1.11 8.45
C ILE A 112 4.35 -0.82 6.95
N VAL A 113 5.45 -0.89 6.20
CA VAL A 113 5.41 -0.84 4.74
C VAL A 113 5.15 -2.24 4.23
N THR A 114 4.05 -2.43 3.52
CA THR A 114 3.62 -3.75 3.07
C THR A 114 3.51 -3.82 1.56
N GLY A 115 4.37 -4.62 0.95
CA GLY A 115 4.27 -5.08 -0.42
C GLY A 115 3.58 -6.43 -0.53
N HIS A 116 3.31 -6.83 -1.76
CA HIS A 116 2.77 -8.16 -2.04
C HIS A 116 3.32 -8.71 -3.35
N TYR A 117 3.44 -10.01 -3.44
CA TYR A 117 3.74 -10.67 -4.69
C TYR A 117 2.58 -10.52 -5.68
N ASP A 118 2.85 -10.75 -6.95
CA ASP A 118 1.88 -10.56 -8.04
C ASP A 118 1.29 -9.12 -8.10
N CYS A 119 2.05 -8.11 -7.68
CA CYS A 119 1.66 -6.71 -7.76
C CYS A 119 1.67 -6.22 -9.21
N SER A 120 0.50 -5.82 -9.73
CA SER A 120 0.36 -5.34 -11.12
C SER A 120 1.22 -4.10 -11.41
N GLY A 121 1.40 -3.21 -10.43
CA GLY A 121 2.25 -2.03 -10.59
C GLY A 121 3.74 -2.39 -10.71
N VAL A 122 4.23 -3.34 -9.90
CA VAL A 122 5.60 -3.84 -10.00
C VAL A 122 5.81 -4.58 -11.32
N HIS A 123 4.81 -5.36 -11.76
CA HIS A 123 4.83 -6.07 -13.02
C HIS A 123 4.93 -5.11 -14.22
N ALA A 124 4.08 -4.08 -14.25
CA ALA A 124 4.12 -3.05 -15.29
C ALA A 124 5.46 -2.31 -15.33
N ALA A 125 6.07 -2.03 -14.16
CA ALA A 125 7.38 -1.39 -14.08
C ALA A 125 8.50 -2.26 -14.64
N ILE A 126 8.46 -3.58 -14.44
CA ILE A 126 9.46 -4.52 -14.96
C ILE A 126 9.34 -4.65 -16.50
N LEU A 127 8.14 -4.78 -17.02
CA LEU A 127 7.89 -4.94 -18.45
C LEU A 127 8.00 -3.62 -19.23
N GLY A 128 8.01 -2.47 -18.56
CA GLY A 128 7.96 -1.17 -19.20
C GLY A 128 6.62 -0.92 -19.90
N GLU A 129 5.55 -1.54 -19.41
CA GLU A 129 4.21 -1.38 -19.97
C GLU A 129 3.70 0.05 -19.77
N ARG A 130 2.91 0.51 -20.75
CA ARG A 130 2.29 1.84 -20.72
C ARG A 130 0.92 1.74 -20.08
N VAL A 131 0.79 2.36 -18.92
CA VAL A 131 -0.46 2.42 -18.12
C VAL A 131 -0.96 3.86 -17.92
N GLY A 132 -0.52 4.76 -18.77
CA GLY A 132 -0.95 6.16 -18.79
C GLY A 132 -0.24 7.00 -17.72
N LEU A 133 -1.00 7.81 -16.97
CA LEU A 133 -0.42 8.70 -15.95
C LEU A 133 0.37 7.93 -14.87
N ALA A 134 -0.04 6.71 -14.54
CA ALA A 134 0.65 5.89 -13.56
C ALA A 134 2.09 5.53 -13.98
N ASP A 135 2.47 5.64 -15.26
CA ASP A 135 3.85 5.46 -15.73
C ASP A 135 4.82 6.37 -14.95
N ASN A 136 4.40 7.64 -14.69
CA ASN A 136 5.23 8.58 -13.96
C ASN A 136 5.47 8.14 -12.52
N TRP A 137 4.44 7.60 -11.87
CA TRP A 137 4.53 7.05 -10.52
C TRP A 137 5.39 5.78 -10.48
N LEU A 138 5.22 4.89 -11.44
CA LEU A 138 5.96 3.64 -11.53
C LEU A 138 7.45 3.84 -11.87
N ARG A 139 7.89 5.08 -12.24
CA ARG A 139 9.32 5.40 -12.32
C ARG A 139 10.06 5.11 -11.02
N HIS A 140 9.44 5.35 -9.87
CA HIS A 140 10.04 5.01 -8.58
C HIS A 140 10.37 3.52 -8.48
N VAL A 141 9.50 2.63 -8.94
CA VAL A 141 9.76 1.18 -8.97
C VAL A 141 10.83 0.82 -10.01
N GLN A 142 10.86 1.52 -11.15
CA GLN A 142 11.92 1.34 -12.15
C GLN A 142 13.28 1.80 -11.63
N GLU A 143 13.34 2.85 -10.83
CA GLU A 143 14.57 3.31 -10.16
C GLU A 143 15.09 2.26 -9.16
N VAL A 144 14.18 1.64 -8.38
CA VAL A 144 14.52 0.49 -7.51
C VAL A 144 15.10 -0.65 -8.35
N ARG A 145 14.47 -0.99 -9.48
CA ARG A 145 14.98 -2.00 -10.40
C ARG A 145 16.40 -1.67 -10.89
N GLN A 146 16.68 -0.43 -11.25
CA GLN A 146 17.98 0.01 -11.71
C GLN A 146 19.01 -0.04 -10.58
N LYS A 147 18.68 0.48 -9.41
CA LYS A 147 19.54 0.50 -8.22
C LYS A 147 19.97 -0.90 -7.78
N TYR A 148 19.04 -1.83 -7.80
CA TYR A 148 19.25 -3.19 -7.33
C TYR A 148 19.40 -4.25 -8.44
N GLY A 149 19.68 -3.82 -9.68
CA GLY A 149 19.71 -4.71 -10.85
C GLY A 149 20.60 -5.95 -10.68
N LYS A 150 21.71 -5.83 -9.95
CA LYS A 150 22.63 -6.96 -9.65
C LYS A 150 21.95 -8.05 -8.80
N TYR A 151 21.00 -7.68 -7.93
CA TYR A 151 20.27 -8.61 -7.04
C TYR A 151 19.06 -9.25 -7.73
N LEU A 152 18.56 -8.65 -8.80
CA LEU A 152 17.45 -9.22 -9.56
C LEU A 152 17.88 -10.49 -10.32
N GLY A 153 19.12 -10.55 -10.77
CA GLY A 153 19.68 -11.73 -11.45
C GLY A 153 19.07 -11.96 -12.82
N ASN A 154 19.62 -11.35 -13.88
CA ASN A 154 19.10 -11.46 -15.25
C ASN A 154 18.95 -12.89 -15.79
N ALA A 155 19.65 -13.86 -15.21
CA ALA A 155 19.55 -15.30 -15.57
C ALA A 155 18.45 -16.04 -14.80
N LEU A 156 17.74 -15.39 -13.89
CA LEU A 156 16.67 -16.03 -13.11
C LEU A 156 15.36 -16.06 -13.90
N PRO A 157 14.49 -17.03 -13.62
CA PRO A 157 13.15 -17.04 -14.17
C PRO A 157 12.43 -15.71 -13.90
N GLU A 158 11.66 -15.25 -14.85
CA GLU A 158 10.95 -13.96 -14.82
C GLU A 158 10.12 -13.81 -13.52
N ARG A 159 9.39 -14.84 -13.12
CA ARG A 159 8.62 -14.84 -11.87
C ARG A 159 9.48 -14.55 -10.64
N VAL A 160 10.69 -15.08 -10.59
CA VAL A 160 11.61 -14.84 -9.47
C VAL A 160 12.11 -13.39 -9.48
N GLN A 161 12.32 -12.82 -10.67
CA GLN A 161 12.67 -11.40 -10.78
C GLN A 161 11.53 -10.49 -10.29
N TYR A 162 10.28 -10.82 -10.60
CA TYR A 162 9.10 -10.09 -10.08
C TYR A 162 9.01 -10.16 -8.57
N ASP A 163 9.09 -11.37 -8.01
CA ASP A 163 9.01 -11.57 -6.56
C ASP A 163 10.12 -10.77 -5.86
N ARG A 164 11.36 -10.83 -6.37
CA ARG A 164 12.48 -10.04 -5.85
C ARG A 164 12.28 -8.55 -5.96
N LEU A 165 11.72 -8.05 -7.05
CA LEU A 165 11.45 -6.62 -7.18
C LEU A 165 10.37 -6.16 -6.20
N CYS A 166 9.36 -6.98 -5.90
CA CYS A 166 8.40 -6.69 -4.84
C CYS A 166 9.10 -6.55 -3.48
N GLU A 167 10.03 -7.44 -3.16
CA GLU A 167 10.81 -7.39 -1.92
C GLU A 167 11.71 -6.15 -1.86
N LEU A 168 12.46 -5.89 -2.93
CA LEU A 168 13.37 -4.75 -3.01
C LEU A 168 12.63 -3.40 -2.96
N ASN A 169 11.44 -3.34 -3.53
CA ASN A 169 10.59 -2.15 -3.46
C ASN A 169 10.12 -1.87 -2.02
N VAL A 170 9.83 -2.90 -1.23
CA VAL A 170 9.55 -2.74 0.20
C VAL A 170 10.79 -2.29 0.96
N ILE A 171 11.95 -2.88 0.70
CA ILE A 171 13.22 -2.50 1.34
C ILE A 171 13.53 -1.02 1.07
N GLU A 172 13.41 -0.58 -0.19
CA GLU A 172 13.64 0.82 -0.55
C GLU A 172 12.63 1.75 0.10
N SER A 173 11.35 1.39 0.09
CA SER A 173 10.31 2.19 0.72
C SER A 173 10.51 2.30 2.24
N VAL A 174 10.95 1.24 2.92
CA VAL A 174 11.34 1.28 4.35
C VAL A 174 12.52 2.21 4.57
N ALA A 175 13.55 2.13 3.72
CA ALA A 175 14.71 3.03 3.80
C ALA A 175 14.27 4.50 3.63
N ASN A 176 13.39 4.77 2.68
CA ASN A 176 12.84 6.11 2.45
C ASN A 176 12.03 6.61 3.65
N VAL A 177 11.18 5.76 4.27
CA VAL A 177 10.47 6.11 5.52
C VAL A 177 11.47 6.50 6.61
N CYS A 178 12.49 5.68 6.84
CA CYS A 178 13.51 5.94 7.86
C CYS A 178 14.28 7.25 7.62
N GLN A 179 14.46 7.66 6.38
CA GLN A 179 15.20 8.86 6.00
C GLN A 179 14.35 10.15 6.03
N THR A 180 13.03 10.04 6.20
CA THR A 180 12.18 11.23 6.32
C THR A 180 12.52 12.02 7.58
N THR A 181 12.42 13.35 7.50
CA THR A 181 12.54 14.23 8.67
C THR A 181 11.56 13.84 9.77
N ILE A 182 10.36 13.39 9.39
CA ILE A 182 9.30 12.94 10.30
C ILE A 182 9.81 11.85 11.26
N VAL A 183 10.45 10.81 10.71
CA VAL A 183 10.96 9.67 11.49
C VAL A 183 12.22 10.06 12.24
N GLN A 184 13.15 10.77 11.58
CA GLN A 184 14.40 11.22 12.19
C GLN A 184 14.15 12.14 13.38
N ASP A 185 13.20 13.07 13.28
CA ASP A 185 12.81 13.97 14.37
C ASP A 185 12.10 13.21 15.50
N ALA A 186 11.28 12.19 15.17
CA ALA A 186 10.66 11.32 16.17
C ALA A 186 11.71 10.58 16.99
N TRP A 187 12.70 9.99 16.35
CA TRP A 187 13.80 9.30 17.03
C TRP A 187 14.68 10.26 17.84
N SER A 188 14.99 11.44 17.29
CA SER A 188 15.83 12.45 17.99
C SER A 188 15.22 12.95 19.28
N ARG A 189 13.87 13.01 19.36
CA ARG A 189 13.12 13.38 20.59
C ARG A 189 12.83 12.17 21.49
N GLY A 190 13.40 11.00 21.21
CA GLY A 190 13.22 9.79 22.01
C GLY A 190 11.85 9.12 21.89
N GLN A 191 11.07 9.42 20.83
CA GLN A 191 9.79 8.76 20.60
C GLN A 191 10.01 7.32 20.18
N GLU A 192 9.31 6.39 20.86
CA GLU A 192 9.31 4.99 20.48
C GLU A 192 8.61 4.83 19.13
N LEU A 193 9.38 4.49 18.10
CA LEU A 193 8.88 4.30 16.74
C LEU A 193 9.73 3.26 16.01
N THR A 194 9.08 2.19 15.57
CA THR A 194 9.74 1.09 14.83
C THR A 194 9.19 1.01 13.41
N ILE A 195 10.07 0.84 12.43
CA ILE A 195 9.70 0.72 11.01
C ILE A 195 9.86 -0.73 10.58
N HIS A 196 8.85 -1.28 9.90
CA HIS A 196 8.80 -2.66 9.45
C HIS A 196 8.59 -2.73 7.94
N GLY A 197 9.18 -3.74 7.29
CA GLY A 197 8.89 -4.12 5.90
C GLY A 197 8.29 -5.52 5.85
N TRP A 198 7.12 -5.65 5.25
CA TRP A 198 6.46 -6.94 5.05
C TRP A 198 6.22 -7.18 3.58
N VAL A 199 6.35 -8.44 3.16
CA VAL A 199 5.91 -8.90 1.83
C VAL A 199 5.07 -10.15 2.03
N ARG A 200 3.96 -10.23 1.32
CA ARG A 200 3.06 -11.38 1.44
C ARG A 200 2.48 -11.81 0.10
N ARG A 201 1.99 -13.03 0.06
CA ARG A 201 1.16 -13.51 -1.07
C ARG A 201 -0.28 -13.05 -0.84
N PRO A 202 -0.96 -12.61 -1.91
CA PRO A 202 -2.38 -12.25 -1.84
C PRO A 202 -3.26 -13.41 -1.43
#